data_9954cee3a430325997565873d0fd4f2f
#
_entry.id   9954cee3a430325997565873d0fd4f2f
#
_cell.length_a   1.000
_cell.length_b   1.000
_cell.length_c   1.000
_cell.angle_alpha   90.00
_cell.angle_beta   90.00
_cell.angle_gamma   90.00
#
_symmetry.space_group_name_H-M   'P 1'
#
loop_
_entity.id
_entity.type
_entity.pdbx_description
1 polymer ?
#
loop_
_entity_poly.entity_id
_entity_poly.type
_entity_poly.pdbx_seq_one_letter_code
_entity_poly.pdbx_strand_id
1 'polypeptide(L)'
;MNRWLWHGKLKRLDLSVLGKESICMHGKTAGCVLMLACCVPVWVQAAPDTGEVKAKIARKIWQNECAGTIRGLVSWNRGEAFPSLGIGHFIWFPAGVTERFEESFPAFIQFCRRKGIWVPEWFSGAAPWRTRKEFETADVRGGLPERMRRWLSSPAALQMQADFIIARSVAA
;
A
#
# COMPACT_ATOMS: atom_id res chain seq x y z
N MET A 1 -3.34 -10.14 -18.47
CA MET A 1 -2.26 -10.92 -17.81
C MET A 1 -1.20 -9.94 -17.35
N ASN A 2 -1.47 -9.29 -16.20
CA ASN A 2 -0.73 -8.10 -15.73
C ASN A 2 0.41 -8.52 -14.80
N ARG A 3 1.63 -8.54 -15.36
CA ARG A 3 2.85 -8.86 -14.62
C ARG A 3 3.42 -7.59 -14.01
N TRP A 4 3.18 -7.37 -12.73
CA TRP A 4 3.94 -6.41 -11.93
C TRP A 4 5.31 -7.01 -11.64
N LEU A 5 6.34 -6.52 -12.35
CA LEU A 5 7.74 -6.91 -12.11
C LEU A 5 8.31 -6.04 -10.98
N TRP A 6 8.10 -6.48 -9.74
CA TRP A 6 8.86 -6.02 -8.60
C TRP A 6 10.02 -7.00 -8.39
N HIS A 7 11.24 -6.58 -8.72
CA HIS A 7 12.51 -7.21 -8.32
C HIS A 7 12.54 -8.75 -8.29
N GLY A 8 12.14 -9.41 -9.35
CA GLY A 8 12.31 -10.86 -9.48
C GLY A 8 11.55 -11.76 -8.51
N LYS A 9 10.74 -11.21 -7.62
CA LYS A 9 9.85 -11.95 -6.72
C LYS A 9 8.41 -11.56 -6.99
N LEU A 10 7.79 -12.27 -7.94
CA LEU A 10 6.34 -12.24 -8.15
C LEU A 10 5.65 -12.77 -6.89
N LYS A 11 5.22 -11.90 -6.00
CA LYS A 11 4.15 -12.26 -5.07
C LYS A 11 2.85 -11.74 -5.65
N ARG A 12 2.03 -12.67 -6.13
CA ARG A 12 0.65 -12.41 -6.52
C ARG A 12 -0.08 -11.96 -5.25
N LEU A 13 -0.65 -10.75 -5.27
CA LEU A 13 -1.65 -10.37 -4.26
C LEU A 13 -2.85 -11.30 -4.47
N ASP A 14 -2.97 -12.31 -3.61
CA ASP A 14 -4.12 -13.19 -3.59
C ASP A 14 -5.29 -12.44 -2.95
N LEU A 15 -6.12 -11.85 -3.80
CA LEU A 15 -7.34 -11.16 -3.40
C LEU A 15 -8.46 -12.14 -3.01
N SER A 16 -8.23 -13.46 -3.09
CA SER A 16 -9.24 -14.47 -2.76
C SER A 16 -9.59 -14.53 -1.26
N VAL A 17 -8.81 -13.85 -0.41
CA VAL A 17 -9.07 -13.79 1.05
C VAL A 17 -10.19 -12.79 1.40
N LEU A 18 -10.66 -11.98 0.44
CA LEU A 18 -11.68 -10.96 0.69
C LEU A 18 -13.13 -11.44 0.53
N GLY A 19 -13.38 -12.74 0.35
CA GLY A 19 -14.74 -13.18 0.11
C GLY A 19 -14.98 -14.69 0.17
N LYS A 20 -14.81 -15.32 1.31
CA LYS A 20 -15.42 -16.64 1.57
C LYS A 20 -16.03 -16.66 2.96
N GLU A 21 -17.13 -15.98 3.12
CA GLU A 21 -18.11 -16.42 4.10
C GLU A 21 -19.17 -17.23 3.34
N SER A 22 -19.08 -18.55 3.50
CA SER A 22 -20.01 -19.52 2.92
C SER A 22 -21.37 -19.36 3.60
N ILE A 23 -22.35 -18.94 2.85
CA ILE A 23 -23.76 -19.08 3.26
C ILE A 23 -24.11 -20.55 3.15
N CYS A 24 -24.14 -21.23 4.30
CA CYS A 24 -24.64 -22.58 4.41
C CYS A 24 -26.18 -22.53 4.44
N MET A 25 -26.81 -22.67 3.29
CA MET A 25 -28.24 -22.88 3.19
C MET A 25 -28.52 -24.39 3.28
N HIS A 26 -28.88 -24.88 4.46
CA HIS A 26 -29.51 -26.18 4.59
C HIS A 26 -31.04 -26.02 4.51
N GLY A 27 -31.58 -26.42 3.40
CA GLY A 27 -33.01 -26.62 3.25
C GLY A 27 -33.40 -28.03 3.70
N LYS A 28 -34.51 -28.12 4.41
CA LYS A 28 -35.63 -29.08 4.29
C LYS A 28 -36.37 -29.11 5.62
N THR A 29 -37.63 -28.72 5.66
CA THR A 29 -38.77 -29.61 5.68
C THR A 29 -40.05 -28.78 5.77
N ALA A 30 -41.08 -29.28 5.11
CA ALA A 30 -42.42 -28.72 5.08
C ALA A 30 -43.10 -28.89 6.45
N GLY A 31 -43.85 -27.89 6.89
CA GLY A 31 -44.71 -27.94 8.05
C GLY A 31 -45.56 -26.66 8.08
N CYS A 32 -46.80 -26.78 7.66
CA CYS A 32 -47.87 -25.81 7.85
C CYS A 32 -47.96 -25.46 9.32
N VAL A 33 -48.12 -24.16 9.67
CA VAL A 33 -48.98 -23.68 10.77
C VAL A 33 -48.68 -22.22 11.13
N LEU A 34 -49.73 -21.42 11.20
CA LEU A 34 -49.98 -20.14 11.88
C LEU A 34 -48.99 -18.97 11.73
N MET A 35 -49.52 -17.93 11.13
CA MET A 35 -49.07 -16.53 11.18
C MET A 35 -48.99 -16.02 12.63
N LEU A 36 -47.82 -16.07 13.21
CA LEU A 36 -47.40 -15.15 14.26
C LEU A 36 -46.33 -14.26 13.66
N ALA A 37 -46.68 -12.99 13.44
CA ALA A 37 -45.75 -11.97 12.97
C ALA A 37 -44.70 -11.73 14.08
N CYS A 38 -43.68 -12.58 14.11
CA CYS A 38 -42.45 -12.31 14.84
C CYS A 38 -41.66 -11.29 14.05
N CYS A 39 -41.69 -10.03 14.47
CA CYS A 39 -40.71 -9.02 14.08
C CYS A 39 -39.33 -9.49 14.59
N VAL A 40 -38.68 -10.33 13.82
CA VAL A 40 -37.24 -10.60 13.99
C VAL A 40 -36.51 -9.35 13.53
N PRO A 41 -35.75 -8.67 14.40
CA PRO A 41 -34.92 -7.57 13.94
C PRO A 41 -33.91 -8.15 12.92
N VAL A 42 -34.09 -7.80 11.66
CA VAL A 42 -33.09 -8.05 10.64
C VAL A 42 -31.90 -7.16 11.01
N TRP A 43 -30.89 -7.75 11.62
CA TRP A 43 -29.61 -7.10 11.80
C TRP A 43 -29.01 -6.93 10.40
N VAL A 44 -29.26 -5.77 9.81
CA VAL A 44 -28.54 -5.34 8.61
C VAL A 44 -27.11 -5.14 9.04
N GLN A 45 -26.28 -6.13 8.77
CA GLN A 45 -24.83 -5.94 8.90
C GLN A 45 -24.45 -4.84 7.91
N ALA A 46 -24.06 -3.68 8.48
CA ALA A 46 -23.52 -2.60 7.68
C ALA A 46 -22.36 -3.15 6.84
N ALA A 47 -22.38 -2.88 5.54
CA ALA A 47 -21.26 -3.22 4.68
C ALA A 47 -19.98 -2.62 5.30
N PRO A 48 -18.85 -3.35 5.33
CA PRO A 48 -17.63 -2.85 5.95
C PRO A 48 -17.28 -1.50 5.33
N ASP A 49 -16.94 -0.52 6.19
CA ASP A 49 -16.53 0.79 5.74
C ASP A 49 -15.35 0.65 4.77
N THR A 50 -15.48 1.24 3.60
CA THR A 50 -14.43 1.20 2.56
C THR A 50 -13.08 1.69 3.08
N GLY A 51 -13.08 2.59 4.08
CA GLY A 51 -11.88 3.05 4.78
C GLY A 51 -11.22 1.95 5.60
N GLU A 52 -12.00 1.13 6.30
CA GLU A 52 -11.46 0.01 7.08
C GLU A 52 -10.85 -1.09 6.18
N VAL A 53 -11.51 -1.41 5.08
CA VAL A 53 -10.99 -2.36 4.08
C VAL A 53 -9.67 -1.87 3.52
N LYS A 54 -9.58 -0.60 3.13
CA LYS A 54 -8.33 0.01 2.63
C LYS A 54 -7.22 0.01 3.67
N ALA A 55 -7.53 0.29 4.93
CA ALA A 55 -6.56 0.24 6.02
C ALA A 55 -6.04 -1.19 6.28
N LYS A 56 -6.88 -2.21 6.15
CA LYS A 56 -6.47 -3.62 6.21
C LYS A 56 -5.55 -4.00 5.05
N ILE A 57 -5.87 -3.56 3.84
CA ILE A 57 -5.03 -3.76 2.64
C ILE A 57 -3.67 -3.09 2.84
N ALA A 58 -3.63 -1.82 3.26
CA ALA A 58 -2.40 -1.09 3.51
C ALA A 58 -1.50 -1.80 4.52
N ARG A 59 -2.07 -2.26 5.65
CA ARG A 59 -1.33 -3.03 6.66
C ARG A 59 -0.77 -4.33 6.10
N LYS A 60 -1.55 -5.05 5.30
CA LYS A 60 -1.11 -6.31 4.70
C LYS A 60 0.02 -6.11 3.72
N ILE A 61 -0.05 -5.07 2.88
CA ILE A 61 1.02 -4.69 1.97
C ILE A 61 2.28 -4.33 2.78
N TRP A 62 2.15 -3.48 3.80
CA TRP A 62 3.27 -3.08 4.66
C TRP A 62 3.96 -4.27 5.31
N GLN A 63 3.19 -5.24 5.85
CA GLN A 63 3.73 -6.47 6.43
C GLN A 63 4.48 -7.31 5.40
N ASN A 64 3.95 -7.43 4.20
CA ASN A 64 4.54 -8.29 3.16
C ASN A 64 5.79 -7.68 2.52
N GLU A 65 5.77 -6.35 2.28
CA GLU A 65 6.82 -5.67 1.51
C GLU A 65 7.91 -5.06 2.40
N CYS A 66 7.53 -4.54 3.56
CA CYS A 66 8.44 -3.85 4.48
C CYS A 66 8.66 -4.61 5.79
N ALA A 67 8.27 -5.89 5.88
CA ALA A 67 8.27 -6.68 7.12
C ALA A 67 7.54 -5.98 8.29
N GLY A 68 6.59 -5.09 8.00
CA GLY A 68 5.88 -4.29 9.00
C GLY A 68 6.75 -3.27 9.74
N THR A 69 7.95 -2.99 9.28
CA THR A 69 8.89 -2.09 9.97
C THR A 69 8.88 -0.69 9.37
N ILE A 70 9.01 0.33 10.23
CA ILE A 70 9.17 1.72 9.78
C ILE A 70 10.47 1.89 8.98
N ARG A 71 11.52 1.17 9.35
CA ARG A 71 12.80 1.20 8.65
C ARG A 71 12.67 0.77 7.19
N GLY A 72 11.83 -0.23 6.89
CA GLY A 72 11.56 -0.72 5.54
C GLY A 72 10.87 0.29 4.63
N LEU A 73 10.25 1.35 5.19
CA LEU A 73 9.59 2.39 4.40
C LEU A 73 10.55 3.29 3.61
N VAL A 74 11.82 3.30 3.92
CA VAL A 74 12.86 3.99 3.13
C VAL A 74 14.11 3.13 3.18
N SER A 75 14.42 2.49 2.07
CA SER A 75 15.50 1.52 1.97
C SER A 75 16.26 1.68 0.65
N TRP A 76 17.50 1.24 0.63
CA TRP A 76 18.29 1.09 -0.59
C TRP A 76 18.87 -0.31 -0.62
N ASN A 77 18.31 -1.18 -1.43
CA ASN A 77 18.70 -2.58 -1.47
C ASN A 77 20.09 -2.77 -2.11
N ARG A 78 20.76 -3.82 -1.69
CA ARG A 78 22.06 -4.17 -2.26
C ARG A 78 21.90 -4.54 -3.75
N GLY A 79 22.73 -3.93 -4.61
CA GLY A 79 22.71 -4.18 -6.06
C GLY A 79 21.70 -3.32 -6.83
N GLU A 80 20.96 -2.43 -6.17
CA GLU A 80 20.10 -1.45 -6.83
C GLU A 80 20.82 -0.11 -7.00
N ALA A 81 20.50 0.60 -8.06
CA ALA A 81 21.04 1.94 -8.34
C ALA A 81 20.15 3.07 -7.77
N PHE A 82 19.12 2.72 -7.01
CA PHE A 82 18.10 3.65 -6.50
C PHE A 82 17.54 3.21 -5.14
N PRO A 83 17.03 4.15 -4.32
CA PRO A 83 16.24 3.85 -3.14
C PRO A 83 14.80 3.47 -3.50
N SER A 84 14.18 2.71 -2.60
CA SER A 84 12.75 2.36 -2.63
C SER A 84 12.04 2.94 -1.42
N LEU A 85 10.86 3.54 -1.62
CA LEU A 85 10.13 4.28 -0.61
C LEU A 85 8.68 3.79 -0.46
N GLY A 86 8.18 3.87 0.77
CA GLY A 86 6.79 3.52 1.10
C GLY A 86 6.50 2.02 1.10
N ILE A 87 5.25 1.69 1.43
CA ILE A 87 4.77 0.30 1.53
C ILE A 87 4.75 -0.41 0.16
N GLY A 88 4.73 0.34 -0.94
CA GLY A 88 4.76 -0.19 -2.30
C GLY A 88 6.17 -0.20 -2.89
N HIS A 89 7.23 0.02 -2.12
CA HIS A 89 8.61 0.11 -2.62
C HIS A 89 8.71 0.99 -3.88
N PHE A 90 8.12 2.19 -3.82
CA PHE A 90 8.14 3.12 -4.94
C PHE A 90 9.55 3.54 -5.29
N ILE A 91 9.94 3.35 -6.53
CA ILE A 91 11.29 3.63 -7.04
C ILE A 91 11.48 5.13 -7.20
N TRP A 92 12.63 5.64 -6.74
CA TRP A 92 13.03 7.03 -6.90
C TRP A 92 14.47 7.13 -7.40
N PHE A 93 14.65 7.61 -8.63
CA PHE A 93 15.97 7.64 -9.23
C PHE A 93 16.79 8.83 -8.76
N PRO A 94 18.10 8.60 -8.43
CA PRO A 94 19.09 9.67 -8.37
C PRO A 94 19.23 10.40 -9.69
N ALA A 95 19.68 11.66 -9.65
CA ALA A 95 19.92 12.44 -10.86
C ALA A 95 20.87 11.72 -11.81
N GLY A 96 20.47 11.61 -13.09
CA GLY A 96 21.25 10.95 -14.14
C GLY A 96 21.19 9.41 -14.14
N VAL A 97 20.45 8.79 -13.22
CA VAL A 97 20.23 7.34 -13.23
C VAL A 97 19.01 7.02 -14.08
N THR A 98 19.17 6.05 -14.96
CA THR A 98 18.07 5.47 -15.76
C THR A 98 18.19 3.96 -15.69
N GLU A 99 17.10 3.30 -15.36
CA GLU A 99 16.99 1.86 -15.24
C GLU A 99 15.81 1.34 -16.07
N ARG A 100 15.74 0.02 -16.25
CA ARG A 100 14.64 -0.66 -16.94
C ARG A 100 13.29 -0.59 -16.19
N PHE A 101 13.30 -0.12 -14.96
CA PHE A 101 12.12 -0.03 -14.12
C PHE A 101 11.46 1.34 -14.28
N GLU A 102 10.14 1.40 -14.10
CA GLU A 102 9.42 2.66 -14.05
C GLU A 102 9.66 3.37 -12.71
N GLU A 103 10.06 4.63 -12.77
CA GLU A 103 10.15 5.48 -11.59
C GLU A 103 8.76 5.82 -11.07
N SER A 104 8.40 5.30 -9.91
CA SER A 104 7.03 5.37 -9.39
C SER A 104 6.83 6.32 -8.22
N PHE A 105 7.91 6.70 -7.51
CA PHE A 105 7.80 7.59 -6.36
C PHE A 105 7.34 9.01 -6.73
N PRO A 106 7.85 9.67 -7.78
CA PRO A 106 7.34 10.98 -8.20
C PRO A 106 5.86 10.96 -8.58
N ALA A 107 5.39 9.86 -9.21
CA ALA A 107 3.99 9.69 -9.55
C ALA A 107 3.11 9.56 -8.29
N PHE A 108 3.58 8.85 -7.26
CA PHE A 108 2.92 8.79 -5.95
C PHE A 108 2.84 10.17 -5.29
N ILE A 109 3.91 10.95 -5.31
CA ILE A 109 3.95 12.31 -4.75
C ILE A 109 2.94 13.22 -5.46
N GLN A 110 2.86 13.16 -6.78
CA GLN A 110 1.85 13.89 -7.54
C GLN A 110 0.43 13.44 -7.20
N PHE A 111 0.22 12.14 -7.00
CA PHE A 111 -1.07 11.61 -6.56
C PHE A 111 -1.49 12.21 -5.22
N CYS A 112 -0.59 12.26 -4.23
CA CYS A 112 -0.85 12.89 -2.92
C CYS A 112 -1.25 14.36 -3.07
N ARG A 113 -0.51 15.14 -3.88
CA ARG A 113 -0.81 16.56 -4.13
C ARG A 113 -2.19 16.75 -4.76
N ARG A 114 -2.56 15.94 -5.76
CA ARG A 114 -3.90 15.99 -6.38
C ARG A 114 -5.03 15.65 -5.39
N LYS A 115 -4.73 14.87 -4.36
CA LYS A 115 -5.69 14.55 -3.28
C LYS A 115 -5.70 15.58 -2.14
N GLY A 116 -4.97 16.69 -2.28
CA GLY A 116 -4.91 17.74 -1.27
C GLY A 116 -4.08 17.38 -0.03
N ILE A 117 -3.28 16.32 -0.10
CA ILE A 117 -2.39 15.94 1.00
C ILE A 117 -1.13 16.80 0.96
N TRP A 118 -0.80 17.40 2.11
CA TRP A 118 0.45 18.13 2.24
C TRP A 118 1.65 17.19 2.04
N VAL A 119 2.55 17.60 1.15
CA VAL A 119 3.76 16.86 0.83
C VAL A 119 4.97 17.76 1.05
N PRO A 120 5.96 17.33 1.86
CA PRO A 120 7.20 18.08 2.04
C PRO A 120 7.92 18.39 0.72
N GLU A 121 8.53 19.58 0.63
CA GLU A 121 9.24 20.01 -0.58
C GLU A 121 10.43 19.14 -0.93
N TRP A 122 11.08 18.55 0.07
CA TRP A 122 12.21 17.64 -0.15
C TRP A 122 11.85 16.31 -0.84
N PHE A 123 10.59 16.08 -1.15
CA PHE A 123 10.12 15.01 -2.06
C PHE A 123 9.96 15.48 -3.51
N SER A 124 10.67 16.51 -3.93
CA SER A 124 10.67 16.99 -5.31
C SER A 124 11.98 16.66 -6.01
N GLY A 125 11.91 16.53 -7.35
CA GLY A 125 13.09 16.24 -8.17
C GLY A 125 13.57 14.80 -8.06
N ALA A 126 14.87 14.61 -8.30
CA ALA A 126 15.53 13.31 -8.19
C ALA A 126 15.81 12.95 -6.72
N ALA A 127 16.08 11.67 -6.46
CA ALA A 127 16.50 11.23 -5.14
C ALA A 127 17.75 12.01 -4.67
N PRO A 128 17.79 12.45 -3.41
CA PRO A 128 18.82 13.37 -2.92
C PRO A 128 20.20 12.71 -2.69
N TRP A 129 20.28 11.41 -2.81
CA TRP A 129 21.52 10.65 -2.68
C TRP A 129 21.92 10.09 -4.04
N ARG A 130 23.19 10.24 -4.41
CA ARG A 130 23.73 9.69 -5.66
C ARG A 130 24.12 8.22 -5.53
N THR A 131 24.47 7.81 -4.32
CA THR A 131 24.97 6.45 -4.04
C THR A 131 24.31 5.87 -2.79
N ARG A 132 24.29 4.55 -2.72
CA ARG A 132 23.85 3.85 -1.52
C ARG A 132 24.66 4.22 -0.28
N LYS A 133 25.97 4.47 -0.43
CA LYS A 133 26.84 4.89 0.69
C LYS A 133 26.43 6.25 1.25
N GLU A 134 26.08 7.20 0.39
CA GLU A 134 25.56 8.51 0.83
C GLU A 134 24.24 8.34 1.59
N PHE A 135 23.33 7.51 1.07
CA PHE A 135 22.07 7.18 1.74
C PHE A 135 22.30 6.57 3.13
N GLU A 136 23.15 5.54 3.23
CA GLU A 136 23.45 4.87 4.49
C GLU A 136 24.10 5.83 5.51
N THR A 137 24.98 6.72 5.06
CA THR A 137 25.59 7.74 5.92
C THR A 137 24.54 8.74 6.45
N ALA A 138 23.61 9.17 5.60
CA ALA A 138 22.53 10.07 6.00
C ALA A 138 21.55 9.37 6.95
N ASP A 139 21.29 8.07 6.76
CA ASP A 139 20.39 7.28 7.58
C ASP A 139 20.90 7.10 9.01
N VAL A 140 22.16 6.71 9.17
CA VAL A 140 22.80 6.53 10.48
C VAL A 140 22.78 7.82 11.32
N ARG A 141 22.86 8.98 10.68
CA ARG A 141 22.84 10.30 11.34
C ARG A 141 21.43 10.81 11.67
N GLY A 142 20.38 10.02 11.47
CA GLY A 142 18.99 10.46 11.69
C GLY A 142 18.57 11.58 10.73
N GLY A 143 19.15 11.62 9.55
CA GLY A 143 18.95 12.68 8.56
C GLY A 143 17.65 12.55 7.78
N LEU A 144 17.73 12.86 6.49
CA LEU A 144 16.55 12.89 5.60
C LEU A 144 15.80 11.54 5.52
N PRO A 145 16.46 10.34 5.48
CA PRO A 145 15.74 9.08 5.46
C PRO A 145 14.80 8.91 6.65
N GLU A 146 15.21 9.33 7.85
CA GLU A 146 14.38 9.23 9.05
C GLU A 146 13.17 10.17 8.99
N ARG A 147 13.34 11.39 8.48
CA ARG A 147 12.23 12.34 8.27
C ARG A 147 11.24 11.79 7.24
N MET A 148 11.73 11.16 6.18
CA MET A 148 10.91 10.49 5.16
C MET A 148 10.10 9.35 5.75
N ARG A 149 10.70 8.50 6.58
CA ARG A 149 10.00 7.41 7.28
C ARG A 149 8.85 7.94 8.13
N ARG A 150 9.09 9.00 8.89
CA ARG A 150 8.04 9.62 9.72
C ARG A 150 6.87 10.12 8.89
N TRP A 151 7.12 10.77 7.76
CA TRP A 151 6.05 11.21 6.88
C TRP A 151 5.32 10.03 6.24
N LEU A 152 6.05 9.06 5.67
CA LEU A 152 5.49 7.89 5.00
C LEU A 152 4.71 6.97 5.96
N SER A 153 5.06 6.94 7.24
CA SER A 153 4.33 6.18 8.28
C SER A 153 3.12 6.91 8.86
N SER A 154 2.90 8.17 8.50
CA SER A 154 1.71 8.89 8.98
C SER A 154 0.42 8.25 8.44
N PRO A 155 -0.70 8.28 9.21
CA PRO A 155 -1.96 7.66 8.77
C PRO A 155 -2.42 8.15 7.40
N ALA A 156 -2.33 9.45 7.14
CA ALA A 156 -2.71 10.03 5.85
C ALA A 156 -1.83 9.53 4.71
N ALA A 157 -0.51 9.49 4.89
CA ALA A 157 0.40 9.00 3.85
C ALA A 157 0.24 7.49 3.61
N LEU A 158 0.02 6.69 4.66
CA LEU A 158 -0.24 5.25 4.51
C LEU A 158 -1.52 5.00 3.72
N GLN A 159 -2.58 5.75 3.98
CA GLN A 159 -3.82 5.67 3.23
C GLN A 159 -3.59 6.02 1.75
N MET A 160 -2.85 7.10 1.46
CA MET A 160 -2.53 7.50 0.09
C MET A 160 -1.69 6.47 -0.65
N GLN A 161 -0.76 5.81 0.02
CA GLN A 161 0.04 4.74 -0.57
C GLN A 161 -0.84 3.56 -0.97
N ALA A 162 -1.78 3.15 -0.12
CA ALA A 162 -2.74 2.10 -0.45
C ALA A 162 -3.64 2.49 -1.62
N ASP A 163 -4.21 3.70 -1.60
CA ASP A 163 -5.07 4.21 -2.67
C ASP A 163 -4.32 4.29 -4.01
N PHE A 164 -3.06 4.71 -3.99
CA PHE A 164 -2.23 4.76 -5.19
C PHE A 164 -1.94 3.37 -5.76
N ILE A 165 -1.61 2.40 -4.91
CA ILE A 165 -1.39 1.00 -5.33
C ILE A 165 -2.65 0.42 -5.95
N ILE A 166 -3.81 0.62 -5.31
CA ILE A 166 -5.10 0.15 -5.81
C ILE A 166 -5.42 0.81 -7.16
N ALA A 167 -5.27 2.13 -7.26
CA ALA A 167 -5.54 2.85 -8.50
C ALA A 167 -4.68 2.35 -9.68
N ARG A 168 -3.40 2.09 -9.45
CA ARG A 168 -2.50 1.52 -10.47
C ARG A 168 -2.87 0.09 -10.84
N SER A 169 -3.34 -0.72 -9.88
CA SER A 169 -3.75 -2.11 -10.13
C SER A 169 -5.00 -2.21 -11.00
N VAL A 170 -5.87 -1.20 -10.95
CA VAL A 170 -7.10 -1.15 -11.77
C VAL A 170 -6.81 -0.62 -13.18
N ALA A 171 -5.81 0.26 -13.33
CA ALA A 171 -5.45 0.87 -14.61
C ALA A 171 -4.54 0.00 -15.50
N ALA A 172 -4.03 -1.10 -14.99
CA ALA A 172 -3.14 -2.03 -15.70
C ALA A 172 -3.87 -3.22 -16.27
#